data_d80cab601f71219a4442df1705bf3fd5
#
_entry.id   d80cab601f71219a4442df1705bf3fd5
#
_cell.length_a   1.000
_cell.length_b   1.000
_cell.length_c   1.000
_cell.angle_alpha   90.00
_cell.angle_beta   90.00
_cell.angle_gamma   90.00
#
_symmetry.space_group_name_H-M   'P 1'
#
loop_
_entity.id
_entity.type
_entity.pdbx_description
1 polymer ?
#
loop_
_entity_poly.entity_id
_entity_poly.type
_entity_poly.pdbx_seq_one_letter_code
_entity_poly.pdbx_strand_id
1 'polypeptide(L)'
;YQNKNCKLQMGGSDQWGNIVGGIDLARRQNKSQCFALTVPLITKSDGTKFGKTEAGAVWLDPSKTSPLAFYQFWLNVADADVYKFLRYFTFLSLEEISAVEEADNKAEGKPQGQAVLAREATRLVHGEDGLAAALRITEALFTGDPNQLPESDFEQLCLDGMPSSELPVAELADKPLTSLLMDCGMAKAGREVKDALGRQSVFINGRAIGAEQNMKAAELFDSSNALFGRFFLVRLGKKKYHLLQRI
;
A
#
# COMPACT_ATOMS: atom_id res chain seq x y z
N TYR A 1 19.55 31.58 10.64
CA TYR A 1 21.01 31.83 10.67
C TYR A 1 21.52 31.98 12.10
N GLN A 2 21.04 32.98 12.90
CA GLN A 2 21.61 33.33 14.21
C GLN A 2 21.75 32.14 15.18
N ASN A 3 20.72 31.30 15.31
CA ASN A 3 20.70 30.23 16.32
C ASN A 3 21.45 28.97 15.92
N LYS A 4 21.57 28.66 14.63
CA LYS A 4 22.10 27.41 14.10
C LYS A 4 23.20 27.59 13.06
N ASN A 5 23.62 28.83 12.78
CA ASN A 5 24.59 29.16 11.71
C ASN A 5 24.22 28.54 10.34
N CYS A 6 22.92 28.39 10.07
CA CYS A 6 22.42 27.85 8.81
C CYS A 6 22.56 28.91 7.71
N LYS A 7 23.35 28.63 6.66
CA LYS A 7 23.66 29.55 5.58
C LYS A 7 23.02 29.21 4.24
N LEU A 8 22.53 28.00 4.07
CA LEU A 8 21.86 27.54 2.86
C LEU A 8 20.43 27.15 3.16
N GLN A 9 19.47 27.70 2.40
CA GLN A 9 18.09 27.25 2.40
C GLN A 9 17.75 26.66 1.04
N MET A 10 17.12 25.48 1.05
CA MET A 10 16.72 24.77 -0.15
C MET A 10 15.20 24.60 -0.18
N GLY A 11 14.61 24.55 -1.37
CA GLY A 11 13.17 24.31 -1.53
C GLY A 11 12.75 24.09 -2.97
N GLY A 12 11.47 23.91 -3.19
CA GLY A 12 10.91 23.91 -4.54
C GLY A 12 10.94 25.30 -5.18
N SER A 13 10.83 25.37 -6.50
CA SER A 13 10.86 26.65 -7.24
C SER A 13 9.73 27.61 -6.84
N ASP A 14 8.61 27.11 -6.32
CA ASP A 14 7.51 27.89 -5.75
C ASP A 14 7.90 28.63 -4.45
N GLN A 15 9.00 28.24 -3.78
CA GLN A 15 9.50 28.85 -2.55
C GLN A 15 10.56 29.93 -2.79
N TRP A 16 10.92 30.21 -4.05
CA TRP A 16 11.98 31.17 -4.38
C TRP A 16 11.79 32.54 -3.68
N GLY A 17 10.60 33.11 -3.78
CA GLY A 17 10.31 34.43 -3.16
C GLY A 17 10.50 34.44 -1.64
N ASN A 18 10.05 33.40 -0.95
CA ASN A 18 10.17 33.24 0.50
C ASN A 18 11.64 33.10 0.91
N ILE A 19 12.41 32.29 0.17
CA ILE A 19 13.82 32.04 0.46
C ILE A 19 14.64 33.31 0.24
N VAL A 20 14.44 34.03 -0.86
CA VAL A 20 15.12 35.30 -1.16
C VAL A 20 14.82 36.36 -0.13
N GLY A 21 13.56 36.44 0.33
CA GLY A 21 13.15 37.34 1.42
C GLY A 21 13.94 37.05 2.71
N GLY A 22 14.14 35.77 3.06
CA GLY A 22 14.96 35.35 4.20
C GLY A 22 16.44 35.72 4.06
N ILE A 23 17.01 35.57 2.86
CA ILE A 23 18.40 35.97 2.55
C ILE A 23 18.59 37.47 2.72
N ASP A 24 17.66 38.29 2.19
CA ASP A 24 17.72 39.74 2.29
C ASP A 24 17.62 40.19 3.76
N LEU A 25 16.71 39.56 4.54
CA LEU A 25 16.60 39.82 5.98
C LEU A 25 17.90 39.52 6.72
N ALA A 26 18.52 38.33 6.48
CA ALA A 26 19.79 37.94 7.11
C ALA A 26 20.92 38.90 6.73
N ARG A 27 20.96 39.37 5.49
CA ARG A 27 21.95 40.36 5.02
C ARG A 27 21.75 41.70 5.74
N ARG A 28 20.53 42.21 5.86
CA ARG A 28 20.26 43.51 6.47
C ARG A 28 20.46 43.52 7.98
N GLN A 29 19.98 42.51 8.68
CA GLN A 29 20.06 42.41 10.14
C GLN A 29 21.42 41.94 10.64
N ASN A 30 21.98 40.92 10.03
CA ASN A 30 23.17 40.24 10.55
C ASN A 30 24.44 40.51 9.75
N LYS A 31 24.38 41.30 8.68
CA LYS A 31 25.49 41.50 7.73
C LYS A 31 26.07 40.21 7.20
N SER A 32 25.25 39.15 7.12
CA SER A 32 25.67 37.80 6.79
C SER A 32 25.22 37.39 5.38
N GLN A 33 26.11 36.70 4.68
CA GLN A 33 25.81 36.11 3.39
C GLN A 33 25.16 34.74 3.59
N CYS A 34 23.95 34.60 3.07
CA CYS A 34 23.24 33.32 2.97
C CYS A 34 22.95 32.98 1.50
N PHE A 35 22.64 31.71 1.23
CA PHE A 35 22.47 31.16 -0.11
C PHE A 35 21.10 30.52 -0.25
N ALA A 36 20.60 30.49 -1.47
CA ALA A 36 19.39 29.81 -1.86
C ALA A 36 19.68 28.77 -2.95
N LEU A 37 19.00 27.64 -2.86
CA LEU A 37 18.91 26.67 -3.94
C LEU A 37 17.46 26.25 -4.12
N THR A 38 16.92 26.38 -5.33
CA THR A 38 15.61 25.82 -5.64
C THR A 38 15.72 24.77 -6.74
N VAL A 39 14.85 23.78 -6.64
CA VAL A 39 14.71 22.71 -7.64
C VAL A 39 13.30 22.76 -8.22
N PRO A 40 13.09 22.29 -9.48
CA PRO A 40 11.75 22.18 -10.05
C PRO A 40 10.83 21.35 -9.17
N LEU A 41 9.53 21.68 -9.16
CA LEU A 41 8.52 20.88 -8.47
C LEU A 41 8.41 19.52 -9.12
N ILE A 42 8.27 18.49 -8.28
CA ILE A 42 8.00 17.13 -8.75
C ILE A 42 6.52 17.04 -9.08
N THR A 43 6.23 16.80 -10.36
CA THR A 43 4.88 16.59 -10.88
C THR A 43 4.76 15.23 -11.50
N LYS A 44 3.54 14.70 -11.53
CA LYS A 44 3.20 13.53 -12.35
C LYS A 44 3.14 13.92 -13.83
N SER A 45 3.06 12.92 -14.70
CA SER A 45 2.90 13.10 -16.16
C SER A 45 1.61 13.84 -16.54
N ASP A 46 0.57 13.75 -15.70
CA ASP A 46 -0.69 14.49 -15.84
C ASP A 46 -0.61 15.96 -15.39
N GLY A 47 0.56 16.43 -14.95
CA GLY A 47 0.80 17.79 -14.46
C GLY A 47 0.39 18.02 -13.00
N THR A 48 -0.20 17.05 -12.32
CA THR A 48 -0.57 17.17 -10.91
C THR A 48 0.65 17.07 -10.00
N LYS A 49 0.58 17.68 -8.80
CA LYS A 49 1.65 17.60 -7.80
C LYS A 49 1.79 16.17 -7.28
N PHE A 50 3.04 15.69 -7.23
CA PHE A 50 3.35 14.39 -6.63
C PHE A 50 3.20 14.42 -5.09
N GLY A 51 2.90 13.25 -4.49
CA GLY A 51 2.82 13.07 -3.04
C GLY A 51 1.45 13.35 -2.42
N LYS A 52 0.43 13.67 -3.24
CA LYS A 52 -0.98 13.72 -2.82
C LYS A 52 -1.78 12.66 -3.56
N THR A 53 -2.54 11.86 -2.83
CA THR A 53 -3.53 10.90 -3.36
C THR A 53 -4.94 11.38 -3.01
N GLU A 54 -5.96 10.76 -3.57
CA GLU A 54 -7.37 10.99 -3.15
C GLU A 54 -7.58 10.68 -1.66
N ALA A 55 -6.81 9.72 -1.11
CA ALA A 55 -6.81 9.34 0.30
C ALA A 55 -5.92 10.24 1.19
N GLY A 56 -5.24 11.26 0.63
CA GLY A 56 -4.36 12.16 1.37
C GLY A 56 -2.87 12.04 1.02
N ALA A 57 -2.00 12.42 1.96
CA ALA A 57 -0.56 12.35 1.78
C ALA A 57 -0.04 10.94 2.04
N VAL A 58 0.99 10.53 1.27
CA VAL A 58 1.77 9.32 1.57
C VAL A 58 2.88 9.71 2.55
N TRP A 59 2.82 9.13 3.74
CA TRP A 59 3.74 9.45 4.84
C TRP A 59 4.95 8.51 4.83
N LEU A 60 6.09 9.03 5.29
CA LEU A 60 7.29 8.20 5.52
C LEU A 60 7.22 7.47 6.87
N ASP A 61 6.41 7.95 7.79
CA ASP A 61 6.17 7.35 9.10
C ASP A 61 5.31 6.08 8.94
N PRO A 62 5.81 4.89 9.33
CA PRO A 62 5.10 3.62 9.16
C PRO A 62 3.82 3.53 9.98
N SER A 63 3.64 4.37 11.02
CA SER A 63 2.40 4.43 11.78
C SER A 63 1.26 5.15 11.03
N LYS A 64 1.57 5.89 9.95
CA LYS A 64 0.62 6.65 9.14
C LYS A 64 0.43 6.09 7.74
N THR A 65 1.50 5.55 7.15
CA THR A 65 1.48 4.82 5.88
C THR A 65 2.38 3.61 6.06
N SER A 66 1.81 2.43 6.11
CA SER A 66 2.56 1.21 6.32
C SER A 66 3.55 0.91 5.20
N PRO A 67 4.55 0.05 5.44
CA PRO A 67 5.44 -0.42 4.38
C PRO A 67 4.69 -1.04 3.21
N LEU A 68 3.59 -1.77 3.46
CA LEU A 68 2.74 -2.34 2.40
C LEU A 68 2.05 -1.26 1.59
N ALA A 69 1.35 -0.32 2.24
CA ALA A 69 0.65 0.77 1.56
C ALA A 69 1.63 1.66 0.80
N PHE A 70 2.82 1.90 1.36
CA PHE A 70 3.90 2.63 0.71
C PHE A 70 4.44 1.89 -0.53
N TYR A 71 4.67 0.59 -0.42
CA TYR A 71 5.07 -0.25 -1.55
C TYR A 71 4.03 -0.25 -2.67
N GLN A 72 2.74 -0.43 -2.31
CA GLN A 72 1.63 -0.42 -3.27
C GLN A 72 1.46 0.94 -3.96
N PHE A 73 1.70 2.04 -3.25
CA PHE A 73 1.69 3.38 -3.85
C PHE A 73 2.69 3.48 -5.01
N TRP A 74 3.93 3.02 -4.82
CA TRP A 74 4.96 3.05 -5.85
C TRP A 74 4.70 2.04 -6.96
N LEU A 75 4.16 0.88 -6.63
CA LEU A 75 3.82 -0.16 -7.60
C LEU A 75 2.70 0.27 -8.57
N ASN A 76 1.86 1.23 -8.17
CA ASN A 76 0.76 1.77 -8.95
C ASN A 76 1.08 3.12 -9.62
N VAL A 77 2.34 3.51 -9.69
CA VAL A 77 2.77 4.69 -10.44
C VAL A 77 2.50 4.50 -11.93
N ALA A 78 2.07 5.58 -12.61
CA ALA A 78 1.83 5.55 -14.04
C ALA A 78 3.12 5.25 -14.82
N ASP A 79 3.04 4.44 -15.87
CA ASP A 79 4.19 4.00 -16.68
C ASP A 79 5.07 5.18 -17.14
N ALA A 80 4.43 6.28 -17.53
CA ALA A 80 5.11 7.49 -18.00
C ALA A 80 5.96 8.21 -16.93
N ASP A 81 5.75 7.90 -15.64
CA ASP A 81 6.45 8.52 -14.52
C ASP A 81 7.56 7.63 -13.92
N VAL A 82 7.56 6.33 -14.22
CA VAL A 82 8.40 5.33 -13.56
C VAL A 82 9.88 5.68 -13.60
N TYR A 83 10.45 5.88 -14.80
CA TYR A 83 11.89 6.11 -14.96
C TYR A 83 12.32 7.48 -14.44
N LYS A 84 11.42 8.47 -14.50
CA LYS A 84 11.63 9.78 -13.89
C LYS A 84 11.71 9.64 -12.37
N PHE A 85 10.82 8.84 -11.77
CA PHE A 85 10.81 8.64 -10.32
C PHE A 85 11.93 7.72 -9.85
N LEU A 86 12.38 6.75 -10.64
CA LEU A 86 13.61 6.01 -10.36
C LEU A 86 14.80 6.95 -10.20
N ARG A 87 14.96 7.95 -11.08
CA ARG A 87 16.02 8.95 -11.00
C ARG A 87 15.89 9.87 -9.78
N TYR A 88 14.70 10.13 -9.27
CA TYR A 88 14.47 11.07 -8.17
C TYR A 88 14.42 10.42 -6.79
N PHE A 89 13.99 9.18 -6.69
CA PHE A 89 13.65 8.54 -5.43
C PHE A 89 14.45 7.26 -5.13
N THR A 90 15.45 6.96 -5.94
CA THR A 90 16.35 5.82 -5.68
C THR A 90 17.81 6.24 -5.79
N PHE A 91 18.71 5.40 -5.30
CA PHE A 91 20.15 5.55 -5.47
C PHE A 91 20.72 4.68 -6.60
N LEU A 92 19.86 4.16 -7.47
CA LEU A 92 20.31 3.46 -8.66
C LEU A 92 21.09 4.40 -9.58
N SER A 93 22.14 3.90 -10.20
CA SER A 93 22.88 4.63 -11.21
C SER A 93 22.04 4.87 -12.48
N LEU A 94 22.45 5.83 -13.30
CA LEU A 94 21.75 6.09 -14.58
C LEU A 94 21.84 4.89 -15.53
N GLU A 95 22.94 4.14 -15.46
CA GLU A 95 23.18 2.92 -16.24
C GLU A 95 22.19 1.81 -15.83
N GLU A 96 22.02 1.59 -14.53
CA GLU A 96 21.04 0.61 -14.00
C GLU A 96 19.60 0.99 -14.39
N ILE A 97 19.23 2.26 -14.26
CA ILE A 97 17.89 2.74 -14.64
C ILE A 97 17.66 2.56 -16.15
N SER A 98 18.67 2.89 -16.98
CA SER A 98 18.59 2.72 -18.42
C SER A 98 18.46 1.25 -18.82
N ALA A 99 19.16 0.35 -18.12
CA ALA A 99 19.04 -1.10 -18.35
C ALA A 99 17.63 -1.61 -18.05
N VAL A 100 16.99 -1.14 -16.97
CA VAL A 100 15.59 -1.48 -16.65
C VAL A 100 14.66 -0.96 -17.73
N GLU A 101 14.81 0.31 -18.17
CA GLU A 101 14.01 0.93 -19.21
C GLU A 101 14.12 0.20 -20.57
N GLU A 102 15.33 -0.19 -20.96
CA GLU A 102 15.55 -0.98 -22.16
C GLU A 102 14.97 -2.39 -22.09
N ALA A 103 15.08 -3.05 -20.93
CA ALA A 103 14.49 -4.36 -20.72
C ALA A 103 12.96 -4.30 -20.82
N ASP A 104 12.33 -3.29 -20.21
CA ASP A 104 10.89 -3.10 -20.26
C ASP A 104 10.39 -2.77 -21.67
N ASN A 105 11.14 -1.96 -22.45
CA ASN A 105 10.81 -1.66 -23.83
C ASN A 105 10.91 -2.86 -24.79
N LYS A 106 11.71 -3.87 -24.43
CA LYS A 106 11.88 -5.10 -25.20
C LYS A 106 10.96 -6.25 -24.72
N ALA A 107 10.34 -6.10 -23.55
CA ALA A 107 9.53 -7.16 -22.95
C ALA A 107 8.16 -7.29 -23.64
N GLU A 108 7.76 -8.52 -23.95
CA GLU A 108 6.38 -8.84 -24.38
C GLU A 108 5.41 -8.91 -23.19
N GLY A 109 5.92 -8.86 -21.96
CA GLY A 109 5.16 -9.02 -20.72
C GLY A 109 4.97 -7.70 -19.93
N LYS A 110 4.58 -7.83 -18.66
CA LYS A 110 4.42 -6.68 -17.76
C LYS A 110 5.77 -6.04 -17.48
N PRO A 111 5.90 -4.70 -17.66
CA PRO A 111 7.11 -3.96 -17.31
C PRO A 111 7.49 -4.16 -15.83
N GLN A 112 8.80 -4.13 -15.53
CA GLN A 112 9.34 -4.34 -14.18
C GLN A 112 9.69 -3.03 -13.47
N GLY A 113 9.70 -1.91 -14.18
CA GLY A 113 10.12 -0.61 -13.65
C GLY A 113 9.37 -0.19 -12.40
N GLN A 114 8.03 -0.40 -12.35
CA GLN A 114 7.25 -0.13 -11.13
C GLN A 114 7.68 -1.00 -9.95
N ALA A 115 7.96 -2.29 -10.20
CA ALA A 115 8.39 -3.19 -9.14
C ALA A 115 9.78 -2.83 -8.62
N VAL A 116 10.69 -2.42 -9.50
CA VAL A 116 12.01 -1.90 -9.11
C VAL A 116 11.87 -0.63 -8.29
N LEU A 117 11.08 0.34 -8.77
CA LEU A 117 10.82 1.59 -8.05
C LEU A 117 10.22 1.34 -6.66
N ALA A 118 9.20 0.49 -6.57
CA ALA A 118 8.54 0.17 -5.31
C ALA A 118 9.50 -0.50 -4.32
N ARG A 119 10.34 -1.43 -4.79
CA ARG A 119 11.34 -2.09 -3.94
C ARG A 119 12.37 -1.11 -3.40
N GLU A 120 12.99 -0.32 -4.30
CA GLU A 120 14.06 0.59 -3.91
C GLU A 120 13.56 1.72 -2.99
N ALA A 121 12.40 2.32 -3.30
CA ALA A 121 11.81 3.36 -2.47
C ALA A 121 11.38 2.82 -1.09
N THR A 122 10.78 1.62 -1.04
CA THR A 122 10.37 1.00 0.24
C THR A 122 11.58 0.59 1.06
N ARG A 123 12.60 0.00 0.45
CA ARG A 123 13.88 -0.32 1.11
C ARG A 123 14.53 0.92 1.73
N LEU A 124 14.55 2.01 0.98
CA LEU A 124 15.17 3.27 1.43
C LEU A 124 14.47 3.85 2.66
N VAL A 125 13.15 3.79 2.72
CA VAL A 125 12.36 4.44 3.79
C VAL A 125 12.09 3.50 4.96
N HIS A 126 11.77 2.24 4.70
CA HIS A 126 11.30 1.28 5.71
C HIS A 126 12.31 0.14 5.98
N GLY A 127 13.48 0.17 5.34
CA GLY A 127 14.51 -0.86 5.51
C GLY A 127 14.15 -2.19 4.83
N GLU A 128 15.04 -3.18 5.01
CA GLU A 128 14.84 -4.52 4.44
C GLU A 128 13.66 -5.24 5.09
N ASP A 129 13.44 -5.08 6.39
CA ASP A 129 12.35 -5.73 7.11
C ASP A 129 10.98 -5.24 6.62
N GLY A 130 10.83 -3.91 6.42
CA GLY A 130 9.62 -3.31 5.88
C GLY A 130 9.35 -3.75 4.43
N LEU A 131 10.39 -3.81 3.61
CA LEU A 131 10.27 -4.34 2.25
C LEU A 131 9.88 -5.82 2.25
N ALA A 132 10.52 -6.66 3.07
CA ALA A 132 10.21 -8.07 3.16
C ALA A 132 8.76 -8.31 3.59
N ALA A 133 8.26 -7.55 4.57
CA ALA A 133 6.86 -7.61 4.99
C ALA A 133 5.91 -7.23 3.85
N ALA A 134 6.17 -6.12 3.15
CA ALA A 134 5.35 -5.67 2.03
C ALA A 134 5.29 -6.70 0.89
N LEU A 135 6.43 -7.32 0.55
CA LEU A 135 6.51 -8.36 -0.48
C LEU A 135 5.75 -9.63 -0.06
N ARG A 136 5.96 -10.11 1.17
CA ARG A 136 5.30 -11.30 1.71
C ARG A 136 3.78 -11.14 1.71
N ILE A 137 3.26 -10.01 2.20
CA ILE A 137 1.83 -9.74 2.21
C ILE A 137 1.29 -9.64 0.78
N THR A 138 2.00 -8.94 -0.12
CA THR A 138 1.58 -8.82 -1.53
C THR A 138 1.49 -10.19 -2.19
N GLU A 139 2.46 -11.07 -1.98
CA GLU A 139 2.46 -12.43 -2.52
C GLU A 139 1.31 -13.28 -1.95
N ALA A 140 1.10 -13.24 -0.63
CA ALA A 140 0.00 -13.95 0.01
C ALA A 140 -1.37 -13.51 -0.51
N LEU A 141 -1.57 -12.21 -0.73
CA LEU A 141 -2.79 -11.69 -1.35
C LEU A 141 -2.92 -12.08 -2.82
N PHE A 142 -1.82 -12.17 -3.57
CA PHE A 142 -1.83 -12.58 -4.97
C PHE A 142 -2.12 -14.08 -5.12
N THR A 143 -1.46 -14.94 -4.37
CA THR A 143 -1.65 -16.41 -4.38
C THR A 143 -2.96 -16.81 -3.69
N GLY A 144 -3.45 -15.99 -2.74
CA GLY A 144 -4.60 -16.27 -1.89
C GLY A 144 -4.30 -17.27 -0.77
N ASP A 145 -3.01 -17.48 -0.45
CA ASP A 145 -2.57 -18.32 0.68
C ASP A 145 -2.03 -17.44 1.82
N PRO A 146 -2.84 -17.16 2.85
CA PRO A 146 -2.42 -16.34 3.99
C PRO A 146 -1.66 -17.13 5.07
N ASN A 147 -1.48 -18.45 4.91
CA ASN A 147 -0.92 -19.30 5.97
C ASN A 147 0.56 -19.02 6.28
N GLN A 148 1.25 -18.30 5.41
CA GLN A 148 2.64 -17.90 5.60
C GLN A 148 2.82 -16.54 6.25
N LEU A 149 1.71 -15.82 6.49
CA LEU A 149 1.76 -14.50 7.14
C LEU A 149 1.83 -14.66 8.66
N PRO A 150 2.73 -13.94 9.35
CA PRO A 150 2.71 -13.81 10.81
C PRO A 150 1.52 -12.96 11.26
N GLU A 151 1.16 -13.05 12.53
CA GLU A 151 0.01 -12.33 13.10
C GLU A 151 0.12 -10.82 12.92
N SER A 152 1.32 -10.26 13.04
CA SER A 152 1.59 -8.83 12.82
C SER A 152 1.20 -8.33 11.45
N ASP A 153 1.27 -9.19 10.42
CA ASP A 153 0.89 -8.81 9.06
C ASP A 153 -0.65 -8.67 8.92
N PHE A 154 -1.43 -9.47 9.66
CA PHE A 154 -2.89 -9.31 9.71
C PHE A 154 -3.30 -8.04 10.46
N GLU A 155 -2.62 -7.71 11.56
CA GLU A 155 -2.83 -6.45 12.26
C GLU A 155 -2.49 -5.26 11.36
N GLN A 156 -1.40 -5.36 10.59
CA GLN A 156 -1.01 -4.34 9.63
C GLN A 156 -2.05 -4.18 8.51
N LEU A 157 -2.58 -5.28 7.96
CA LEU A 157 -3.64 -5.24 6.96
C LEU A 157 -4.89 -4.49 7.45
N CYS A 158 -5.28 -4.66 8.71
CA CYS A 158 -6.37 -3.87 9.31
C CYS A 158 -6.04 -2.37 9.33
N LEU A 159 -4.81 -2.01 9.75
CA LEU A 159 -4.37 -0.61 9.80
C LEU A 159 -4.26 0.02 8.41
N ASP A 160 -3.94 -0.75 7.40
CA ASP A 160 -3.80 -0.31 6.00
C ASP A 160 -5.15 -0.09 5.29
N GLY A 161 -6.24 -0.24 6.01
CA GLY A 161 -7.57 -0.03 5.46
C GLY A 161 -8.08 -1.20 4.61
N MET A 162 -7.53 -2.40 4.78
CA MET A 162 -8.20 -3.59 4.26
C MET A 162 -9.61 -3.65 4.87
N PRO A 163 -10.66 -3.83 4.06
CA PRO A 163 -11.99 -3.99 4.61
C PRO A 163 -11.98 -5.04 5.72
N SER A 164 -12.37 -4.66 6.92
CA SER A 164 -12.35 -5.53 8.09
C SER A 164 -13.61 -5.35 8.92
N SER A 165 -14.03 -6.41 9.62
CA SER A 165 -15.17 -6.39 10.53
C SER A 165 -14.92 -7.31 11.70
N GLU A 166 -15.48 -6.95 12.85
CA GLU A 166 -15.59 -7.84 14.00
C GLU A 166 -16.66 -8.92 13.72
N LEU A 167 -16.36 -10.13 14.14
CA LEU A 167 -17.21 -11.29 13.97
C LEU A 167 -17.70 -11.79 15.34
N PRO A 168 -18.90 -11.39 15.79
CA PRO A 168 -19.47 -11.90 17.02
C PRO A 168 -19.91 -13.36 16.84
N VAL A 169 -19.22 -14.26 17.51
CA VAL A 169 -19.42 -15.72 17.37
C VAL A 169 -20.86 -16.14 17.72
N ALA A 170 -21.49 -15.45 18.69
CA ALA A 170 -22.86 -15.75 19.10
C ALA A 170 -23.90 -15.56 17.98
N GLU A 171 -23.61 -14.76 16.97
CA GLU A 171 -24.54 -14.47 15.86
C GLU A 171 -24.41 -15.44 14.68
N LEU A 172 -23.45 -16.36 14.73
CA LEU A 172 -23.14 -17.26 13.60
C LEU A 172 -23.99 -18.54 13.58
N ALA A 173 -24.64 -18.93 14.69
CA ALA A 173 -25.23 -20.27 14.85
C ALA A 173 -26.22 -20.63 13.72
N ASP A 174 -27.05 -19.69 13.29
CA ASP A 174 -28.07 -19.88 12.25
C ASP A 174 -27.89 -18.98 11.02
N LYS A 175 -26.76 -18.26 10.92
CA LYS A 175 -26.51 -17.30 9.86
C LYS A 175 -25.88 -17.98 8.64
N PRO A 176 -26.51 -17.93 7.44
CA PRO A 176 -25.86 -18.45 6.24
C PRO A 176 -24.67 -17.56 5.82
N LEU A 177 -23.67 -18.18 5.21
CA LEU A 177 -22.49 -17.48 4.71
C LEU A 177 -22.86 -16.35 3.73
N THR A 178 -23.89 -16.55 2.91
CA THR A 178 -24.41 -15.51 2.00
C THR A 178 -24.82 -14.24 2.74
N SER A 179 -25.51 -14.34 3.87
CA SER A 179 -25.92 -13.19 4.68
C SER A 179 -24.72 -12.52 5.33
N LEU A 180 -23.79 -13.30 5.90
CA LEU A 180 -22.58 -12.79 6.51
C LEU A 180 -21.75 -11.96 5.52
N LEU A 181 -21.50 -12.47 4.30
CA LEU A 181 -20.71 -11.76 3.30
C LEU A 181 -21.41 -10.50 2.76
N MET A 182 -22.74 -10.44 2.79
CA MET A 182 -23.49 -9.22 2.48
C MET A 182 -23.37 -8.19 3.60
N ASP A 183 -23.49 -8.59 4.85
CA ASP A 183 -23.37 -7.71 6.02
C ASP A 183 -21.96 -7.09 6.11
N CYS A 184 -20.94 -7.85 5.71
CA CYS A 184 -19.57 -7.35 5.59
C CYS A 184 -19.35 -6.47 4.34
N GLY A 185 -20.36 -6.20 3.53
CA GLY A 185 -20.23 -5.37 2.32
C GLY A 185 -19.46 -6.02 1.16
N MET A 186 -19.13 -7.32 1.25
CA MET A 186 -18.42 -8.04 0.19
C MET A 186 -19.30 -8.28 -1.06
N ALA A 187 -20.61 -8.35 -0.91
CA ALA A 187 -21.56 -8.51 -1.99
C ALA A 187 -22.79 -7.62 -1.79
N LYS A 188 -23.40 -7.19 -2.89
CA LYS A 188 -24.63 -6.37 -2.87
C LYS A 188 -25.89 -7.22 -2.82
N ALA A 189 -25.83 -8.46 -3.25
CA ALA A 189 -26.96 -9.38 -3.32
C ALA A 189 -26.54 -10.81 -3.00
N GLY A 190 -27.40 -11.56 -2.30
CA GLY A 190 -27.14 -12.96 -1.96
C GLY A 190 -26.96 -13.88 -3.18
N ARG A 191 -27.52 -13.50 -4.34
CA ARG A 191 -27.32 -14.23 -5.59
C ARG A 191 -25.85 -14.17 -6.04
N GLU A 192 -25.18 -13.02 -5.90
CA GLU A 192 -23.73 -12.87 -6.21
C GLU A 192 -22.89 -13.88 -5.42
N VAL A 193 -23.20 -14.02 -4.13
CA VAL A 193 -22.48 -14.95 -3.24
C VAL A 193 -22.80 -16.40 -3.60
N LYS A 194 -24.07 -16.74 -3.86
CA LYS A 194 -24.48 -18.10 -4.27
C LYS A 194 -23.81 -18.52 -5.57
N ASP A 195 -23.76 -17.63 -6.57
CA ASP A 195 -23.08 -17.89 -7.84
C ASP A 195 -21.57 -18.07 -7.64
N ALA A 196 -20.96 -17.30 -6.74
CA ALA A 196 -19.55 -17.44 -6.39
C ALA A 196 -19.24 -18.75 -5.64
N LEU A 197 -20.11 -19.17 -4.72
CA LEU A 197 -20.01 -20.46 -4.04
C LEU A 197 -20.15 -21.61 -5.04
N GLY A 198 -21.10 -21.54 -5.97
CA GLY A 198 -21.27 -22.55 -7.02
C GLY A 198 -20.05 -22.70 -7.95
N ARG A 199 -19.25 -21.61 -8.11
CA ARG A 199 -18.00 -21.60 -8.88
C ARG A 199 -16.76 -21.85 -8.02
N GLN A 200 -16.92 -22.14 -6.73
CA GLN A 200 -15.82 -22.26 -5.76
C GLN A 200 -14.89 -21.03 -5.76
N SER A 201 -15.50 -19.83 -5.89
CA SER A 201 -14.76 -18.56 -5.95
C SER A 201 -14.85 -17.77 -4.63
N VAL A 202 -15.36 -18.37 -3.56
CA VAL A 202 -15.27 -17.89 -2.19
C VAL A 202 -14.15 -18.66 -1.49
N PHE A 203 -13.26 -17.94 -0.82
CA PHE A 203 -12.15 -18.54 -0.08
C PHE A 203 -12.14 -18.01 1.35
N ILE A 204 -11.87 -18.89 2.31
CA ILE A 204 -11.61 -18.56 3.71
C ILE A 204 -10.24 -19.13 4.06
N ASN A 205 -9.32 -18.28 4.50
CA ASN A 205 -7.94 -18.64 4.81
C ASN A 205 -7.26 -19.47 3.69
N GLY A 206 -7.48 -19.06 2.42
CA GLY A 206 -6.95 -19.73 1.24
C GLY A 206 -7.73 -20.97 0.80
N ARG A 207 -8.64 -21.51 1.62
CA ARG A 207 -9.44 -22.68 1.30
C ARG A 207 -10.70 -22.31 0.52
N ALA A 208 -10.95 -22.95 -0.62
CA ALA A 208 -12.17 -22.75 -1.40
C ALA A 208 -13.39 -23.31 -0.67
N ILE A 209 -14.50 -22.55 -0.69
CA ILE A 209 -15.77 -22.89 -0.05
C ILE A 209 -16.82 -23.14 -1.13
N GLY A 210 -17.52 -24.26 -1.04
CA GLY A 210 -18.57 -24.66 -1.97
C GLY A 210 -19.97 -24.29 -1.50
N ALA A 211 -20.96 -24.50 -2.37
CA ALA A 211 -22.37 -24.17 -2.10
C ALA A 211 -22.97 -24.97 -0.94
N GLU A 212 -22.50 -26.19 -0.71
CA GLU A 212 -22.90 -27.09 0.38
C GLU A 212 -22.54 -26.55 1.76
N GLN A 213 -21.58 -25.63 1.84
CA GLN A 213 -21.10 -25.02 3.09
C GLN A 213 -21.81 -23.72 3.43
N ASN A 214 -22.77 -23.24 2.59
CA ASN A 214 -23.43 -21.96 2.81
C ASN A 214 -24.15 -21.85 4.18
N MET A 215 -24.74 -22.94 4.67
CA MET A 215 -25.44 -22.97 5.96
C MET A 215 -24.54 -23.30 7.16
N LYS A 216 -23.25 -23.39 6.93
CA LYS A 216 -22.26 -23.83 7.93
C LYS A 216 -21.34 -22.71 8.38
N ALA A 217 -21.82 -21.47 8.43
CA ALA A 217 -20.99 -20.33 8.81
C ALA A 217 -20.35 -20.53 10.19
N ALA A 218 -21.08 -21.02 11.18
CA ALA A 218 -20.53 -21.30 12.51
C ALA A 218 -19.36 -22.30 12.49
N GLU A 219 -19.43 -23.35 11.64
CA GLU A 219 -18.33 -24.32 11.49
C GLU A 219 -17.13 -23.71 10.74
N LEU A 220 -17.40 -22.87 9.72
CA LEU A 220 -16.34 -22.25 8.92
C LEU A 220 -15.53 -21.22 9.70
N PHE A 221 -16.18 -20.50 10.61
CA PHE A 221 -15.57 -19.45 11.44
C PHE A 221 -15.33 -19.89 12.89
N ASP A 222 -15.19 -21.19 13.11
CA ASP A 222 -14.78 -21.72 14.40
C ASP A 222 -13.32 -21.35 14.73
N SER A 223 -13.00 -21.29 16.01
CA SER A 223 -11.65 -20.94 16.50
C SER A 223 -10.55 -21.86 15.96
N SER A 224 -10.88 -23.14 15.71
CA SER A 224 -9.94 -24.11 15.15
C SER A 224 -9.54 -23.80 13.70
N ASN A 225 -10.38 -23.06 12.97
CA ASN A 225 -10.13 -22.63 11.61
C ASN A 225 -9.54 -21.21 11.54
N ALA A 226 -9.49 -20.49 12.67
CA ALA A 226 -8.97 -19.13 12.73
C ALA A 226 -7.43 -19.11 12.64
N LEU A 227 -6.87 -18.22 11.85
CA LEU A 227 -5.45 -17.90 11.90
C LEU A 227 -5.16 -17.16 13.22
N PHE A 228 -4.18 -17.62 13.97
CA PHE A 228 -3.83 -17.12 15.32
C PHE A 228 -5.01 -17.09 16.31
N GLY A 229 -5.99 -17.97 16.13
CA GLY A 229 -7.19 -18.04 16.94
C GLY A 229 -8.20 -16.89 16.77
N ARG A 230 -7.92 -15.91 15.89
CA ARG A 230 -8.73 -14.68 15.78
C ARG A 230 -9.00 -14.16 14.37
N PHE A 231 -8.20 -14.49 13.37
CA PHE A 231 -8.34 -13.89 12.04
C PHE A 231 -8.89 -14.88 10.99
N PHE A 232 -9.74 -14.37 10.11
CA PHE A 232 -10.18 -15.07 8.91
C PHE A 232 -10.03 -14.14 7.69
N LEU A 233 -9.16 -14.47 6.76
CA LEU A 233 -9.06 -13.78 5.50
C LEU A 233 -10.06 -14.36 4.51
N VAL A 234 -11.08 -13.60 4.20
CA VAL A 234 -12.12 -13.97 3.24
C VAL A 234 -11.82 -13.32 1.89
N ARG A 235 -11.90 -14.10 0.82
CA ARG A 235 -11.77 -13.62 -0.55
C ARG A 235 -12.99 -14.01 -1.38
N LEU A 236 -13.59 -13.02 -2.05
CA LEU A 236 -14.68 -13.21 -3.01
C LEU A 236 -14.19 -12.90 -4.43
N GLY A 237 -14.14 -13.92 -5.28
CA GLY A 237 -13.55 -13.83 -6.63
C GLY A 237 -12.04 -13.58 -6.60
N LYS A 238 -11.54 -12.75 -7.54
CA LYS A 238 -10.09 -12.53 -7.71
C LYS A 238 -9.51 -11.41 -6.85
N LYS A 239 -10.30 -10.40 -6.47
CA LYS A 239 -9.77 -9.12 -5.95
C LYS A 239 -10.46 -8.59 -4.69
N LYS A 240 -11.62 -9.10 -4.31
CA LYS A 240 -12.33 -8.63 -3.12
C LYS A 240 -11.85 -9.40 -1.90
N TYR A 241 -11.13 -8.72 -1.02
CA TYR A 241 -10.68 -9.25 0.26
C TYR A 241 -11.42 -8.58 1.41
N HIS A 242 -11.60 -9.32 2.48
CA HIS A 242 -12.15 -8.83 3.74
C HIS A 242 -11.54 -9.62 4.90
N LEU A 243 -11.09 -8.92 5.92
CA LEU A 243 -10.54 -9.54 7.11
C LEU A 243 -11.59 -9.54 8.23
N LEU A 244 -11.96 -10.74 8.67
CA LEU A 244 -12.84 -10.90 9.82
C LEU A 244 -12.02 -11.19 11.06
N GLN A 245 -12.28 -10.44 12.12
CA GLN A 245 -11.67 -10.64 13.41
C GLN A 245 -12.71 -11.18 14.38
N ARG A 246 -12.46 -12.37 14.90
CA ARG A 246 -13.30 -13.01 15.94
C ARG A 246 -13.17 -12.24 17.25
N ILE A 247 -14.32 -11.93 17.87
CA ILE A 247 -14.44 -11.33 19.19
C ILE A 247 -15.28 -12.22 20.11
#